data_3558011e8396ebd0482f25f95c806448
#
_entry.id   3558011e8396ebd0482f25f95c806448
#
_cell.length_a   1.000
_cell.length_b   1.000
_cell.length_c   1.000
_cell.angle_alpha   90.00
_cell.angle_beta   90.00
_cell.angle_gamma   90.00
#
_symmetry.space_group_name_H-M   'P 1'
#
loop_
_entity.id
_entity.type
_entity.pdbx_description
1 polymer ?
#
loop_
_entity_poly.entity_id
_entity_poly.type
_entity_poly.pdbx_seq_one_letter_code
_entity_poly.pdbx_strand_id
1 'polypeptide(L)'
;GAVMPKGVLLVGPPGTGKTLLAKAVAGEANVPFFSIAGSEFVEMFVGQGAARVRDLFKQAKEKAPCIVFIDEIDTIGKKRDGSGIAGNDEREQTLNQLLSEMDGFDGSSGVVILAATNRPETLDKALLRPGRFDRRVPVELPDLQGREAILRVHAKDVMMADDIDYKAVARATSGASGAELANLINEAALRAVKCNRRIVTQEDLTESVDVVVAGYQRKNAVLSPHEKEIVAYHEIGHALVAALQSNSAPVTKITIVPRTSGALGYTMQT
;
A
#
# COMPACT_ATOMS: atom_id res chain seq x y z
N GLY A 1 -1.57 18.30 -29.84
CA GLY A 1 -2.49 17.81 -28.85
C GLY A 1 -1.87 16.71 -28.00
N ALA A 2 -2.04 16.76 -26.71
CA ALA A 2 -1.56 15.71 -25.83
C ALA A 2 -2.33 14.40 -26.09
N VAL A 3 -1.62 13.31 -26.25
CA VAL A 3 -2.22 11.97 -26.39
C VAL A 3 -2.61 11.50 -24.98
N MET A 4 -3.89 11.14 -24.80
CA MET A 4 -4.36 10.53 -23.54
C MET A 4 -3.68 9.19 -23.34
N PRO A 5 -3.05 8.92 -22.17
CA PRO A 5 -2.48 7.61 -21.89
C PRO A 5 -3.60 6.56 -21.78
N LYS A 6 -3.38 5.37 -22.32
CA LYS A 6 -4.30 4.24 -22.14
C LYS A 6 -4.20 3.64 -20.74
N GLY A 7 -2.99 3.56 -20.21
CA GLY A 7 -2.70 2.95 -18.92
C GLY A 7 -1.72 3.75 -18.09
N VAL A 8 -1.98 3.81 -16.79
CA VAL A 8 -1.12 4.43 -15.78
C VAL A 8 -0.83 3.43 -14.67
N LEU A 9 0.44 3.29 -14.34
CA LEU A 9 0.89 2.42 -13.26
C LEU A 9 1.14 3.24 -11.99
N LEU A 10 0.38 2.96 -10.94
CA LEU A 10 0.59 3.51 -9.60
C LEU A 10 1.58 2.61 -8.86
N VAL A 11 2.68 3.19 -8.41
CA VAL A 11 3.78 2.46 -7.78
C VAL A 11 3.98 2.99 -6.37
N GLY A 12 4.01 2.10 -5.40
CA GLY A 12 4.27 2.49 -4.02
C GLY A 12 4.04 1.34 -3.05
N PRO A 13 4.51 1.50 -1.80
CA PRO A 13 4.30 0.49 -0.76
C PRO A 13 2.83 0.18 -0.53
N PRO A 14 2.52 -1.00 0.03
CA PRO A 14 1.15 -1.33 0.43
C PRO A 14 0.61 -0.30 1.43
N GLY A 15 -0.68 0.00 1.34
CA GLY A 15 -1.35 0.90 2.28
C GLY A 15 -1.09 2.39 2.03
N THR A 16 -0.47 2.79 0.91
CA THR A 16 -0.29 4.21 0.55
C THR A 16 -1.55 4.89 0.04
N GLY A 17 -2.63 4.15 -0.16
CA GLY A 17 -3.90 4.70 -0.64
C GLY A 17 -4.02 4.75 -2.17
N LYS A 18 -3.35 3.85 -2.88
CA LYS A 18 -3.45 3.76 -4.35
C LYS A 18 -4.88 3.55 -4.83
N THR A 19 -5.63 2.69 -4.17
CA THR A 19 -7.06 2.44 -4.46
C THR A 19 -7.90 3.69 -4.23
N LEU A 20 -7.67 4.39 -3.12
CA LEU A 20 -8.39 5.62 -2.79
C LEU A 20 -8.08 6.74 -3.80
N LEU A 21 -6.82 6.82 -4.24
CA LEU A 21 -6.43 7.76 -5.28
C LEU A 21 -7.17 7.48 -6.59
N ALA A 22 -7.24 6.23 -7.01
CA ALA A 22 -7.95 5.82 -8.22
C ALA A 22 -9.45 6.15 -8.12
N LYS A 23 -10.08 5.86 -6.98
CA LYS A 23 -11.49 6.22 -6.72
C LYS A 23 -11.71 7.73 -6.73
N ALA A 24 -10.79 8.50 -6.15
CA ALA A 24 -10.87 9.96 -6.12
C ALA A 24 -10.81 10.55 -7.53
N VAL A 25 -9.93 10.04 -8.38
CA VAL A 25 -9.83 10.47 -9.79
C VAL A 25 -11.13 10.18 -10.53
N ALA A 26 -11.73 9.00 -10.35
CA ALA A 26 -13.01 8.66 -10.96
C ALA A 26 -14.14 9.56 -10.45
N GLY A 27 -14.16 9.86 -9.16
CA GLY A 27 -15.14 10.76 -8.55
C GLY A 27 -15.03 12.19 -9.06
N GLU A 28 -13.82 12.74 -9.17
CA GLU A 28 -13.57 14.07 -9.74
C GLU A 28 -13.98 14.15 -11.22
N ALA A 29 -13.72 13.11 -11.99
CA ALA A 29 -14.10 13.01 -13.39
C ALA A 29 -15.61 12.67 -13.58
N ASN A 30 -16.29 12.29 -12.50
CA ASN A 30 -17.70 11.86 -12.51
C ASN A 30 -17.95 10.71 -13.50
N VAL A 31 -17.11 9.69 -13.46
CA VAL A 31 -17.20 8.52 -14.34
C VAL A 31 -17.30 7.23 -13.51
N PRO A 32 -17.87 6.14 -14.09
CA PRO A 32 -17.89 4.84 -13.43
C PRO A 32 -16.49 4.33 -13.11
N PHE A 33 -16.39 3.57 -12.01
CA PHE A 33 -15.17 2.98 -11.52
C PHE A 33 -15.34 1.47 -11.39
N PHE A 34 -14.49 0.72 -12.09
CA PHE A 34 -14.43 -0.74 -12.00
C PHE A 34 -13.13 -1.12 -11.31
N SER A 35 -13.20 -1.98 -10.30
CA SER A 35 -12.03 -2.42 -9.54
C SER A 35 -11.95 -3.93 -9.50
N ILE A 36 -10.75 -4.45 -9.71
CA ILE A 36 -10.43 -5.87 -9.56
C ILE A 36 -9.02 -6.00 -9.01
N ALA A 37 -8.80 -6.98 -8.13
CA ALA A 37 -7.47 -7.32 -7.66
C ALA A 37 -6.86 -8.45 -8.51
N GLY A 38 -5.56 -8.35 -8.80
CA GLY A 38 -4.83 -9.38 -9.54
C GLY A 38 -4.91 -10.75 -8.87
N SER A 39 -4.96 -10.79 -7.54
CA SER A 39 -5.17 -12.02 -6.77
C SER A 39 -6.47 -12.74 -7.08
N GLU A 40 -7.53 -12.05 -7.48
CA GLU A 40 -8.81 -12.66 -7.88
C GLU A 40 -8.67 -13.56 -9.11
N PHE A 41 -7.74 -13.23 -10.01
CA PHE A 41 -7.48 -14.06 -11.20
C PHE A 41 -6.73 -15.35 -10.88
N VAL A 42 -5.93 -15.37 -9.83
CA VAL A 42 -5.14 -16.54 -9.41
C VAL A 42 -6.00 -17.63 -8.76
N GLU A 43 -7.08 -17.23 -8.10
CA GLU A 43 -8.02 -18.12 -7.42
C GLU A 43 -9.04 -18.78 -8.38
N MET A 44 -9.03 -18.40 -9.65
CA MET A 44 -9.95 -18.90 -10.67
C MET A 44 -9.47 -20.23 -11.26
N PHE A 45 -10.43 -21.04 -11.73
CA PHE A 45 -10.15 -22.26 -12.49
C PHE A 45 -9.51 -21.94 -13.85
N VAL A 46 -8.90 -22.96 -14.47
CA VAL A 46 -8.21 -22.86 -15.77
C VAL A 46 -9.06 -22.16 -16.83
N GLY A 47 -8.50 -21.15 -17.48
CA GLY A 47 -9.17 -20.35 -18.52
C GLY A 47 -10.13 -19.27 -18.01
N GLN A 48 -10.51 -19.29 -16.75
CA GLN A 48 -11.45 -18.30 -16.19
C GLN A 48 -10.82 -16.92 -16.02
N GLY A 49 -9.52 -16.84 -15.75
CA GLY A 49 -8.81 -15.57 -15.63
C GLY A 49 -8.89 -14.74 -16.90
N ALA A 50 -8.58 -15.33 -18.05
CA ALA A 50 -8.67 -14.68 -19.35
C ALA A 50 -10.12 -14.28 -19.70
N ALA A 51 -11.08 -15.15 -19.42
CA ALA A 51 -12.51 -14.87 -19.63
C ALA A 51 -12.97 -13.69 -18.76
N ARG A 52 -12.50 -13.61 -17.52
CA ARG A 52 -12.81 -12.50 -16.61
C ARG A 52 -12.23 -11.18 -17.11
N VAL A 53 -11.03 -11.19 -17.65
CA VAL A 53 -10.43 -10.00 -18.29
C VAL A 53 -11.27 -9.55 -19.48
N ARG A 54 -11.66 -10.45 -20.38
CA ARG A 54 -12.52 -10.11 -21.51
C ARG A 54 -13.83 -9.48 -21.07
N ASP A 55 -14.49 -10.06 -20.07
CA ASP A 55 -15.76 -9.57 -19.53
C ASP A 55 -15.60 -8.17 -18.93
N LEU A 56 -14.54 -7.96 -18.14
CA LEU A 56 -14.24 -6.67 -17.54
C LEU A 56 -14.08 -5.56 -18.59
N PHE A 57 -13.31 -5.81 -19.65
CA PHE A 57 -13.11 -4.85 -20.71
C PHE A 57 -14.36 -4.62 -21.58
N LYS A 58 -15.15 -5.66 -21.78
CA LYS A 58 -16.46 -5.54 -22.45
C LYS A 58 -17.38 -4.60 -21.67
N GLN A 59 -17.52 -4.79 -20.37
CA GLN A 59 -18.31 -3.94 -19.50
C GLN A 59 -17.78 -2.51 -19.47
N ALA A 60 -16.46 -2.33 -19.42
CA ALA A 60 -15.83 -1.01 -19.43
C ALA A 60 -16.12 -0.24 -20.73
N LYS A 61 -16.05 -0.89 -21.88
CA LYS A 61 -16.39 -0.28 -23.18
C LYS A 61 -17.86 0.14 -23.26
N GLU A 62 -18.77 -0.66 -22.71
CA GLU A 62 -20.20 -0.33 -22.65
C GLU A 62 -20.50 0.84 -21.73
N LYS A 63 -19.70 1.05 -20.71
CA LYS A 63 -19.86 2.12 -19.69
C LYS A 63 -18.91 3.30 -19.90
N ALA A 64 -18.20 3.34 -21.00
CA ALA A 64 -17.28 4.46 -21.29
C ALA A 64 -18.03 5.79 -21.35
N PRO A 65 -17.43 6.92 -20.88
CA PRO A 65 -16.10 6.99 -20.25
C PRO A 65 -16.08 6.38 -18.84
N CYS A 66 -15.02 5.65 -18.52
CA CYS A 66 -14.87 5.01 -17.22
C CYS A 66 -13.39 4.79 -16.85
N ILE A 67 -13.16 4.42 -15.61
CA ILE A 67 -11.85 4.01 -15.11
C ILE A 67 -11.91 2.55 -14.68
N VAL A 68 -10.96 1.75 -15.16
CA VAL A 68 -10.71 0.37 -14.72
C VAL A 68 -9.46 0.38 -13.83
N PHE A 69 -9.59 -0.09 -12.61
CA PHE A 69 -8.48 -0.19 -11.65
C PHE A 69 -8.13 -1.65 -11.38
N ILE A 70 -6.89 -2.02 -11.63
CA ILE A 70 -6.36 -3.36 -11.38
C ILE A 70 -5.33 -3.27 -10.27
N ASP A 71 -5.72 -3.69 -9.07
CA ASP A 71 -4.79 -3.74 -7.95
C ASP A 71 -3.92 -4.99 -8.02
N GLU A 72 -2.77 -4.96 -7.39
CA GLU A 72 -1.83 -6.09 -7.35
C GLU A 72 -1.54 -6.67 -8.74
N ILE A 73 -1.24 -5.79 -9.70
CA ILE A 73 -0.99 -6.21 -11.10
C ILE A 73 0.20 -7.17 -11.21
N ASP A 74 1.15 -7.11 -10.29
CA ASP A 74 2.29 -8.02 -10.22
C ASP A 74 1.89 -9.49 -10.01
N THR A 75 0.70 -9.76 -9.49
CA THR A 75 0.19 -11.12 -9.33
C THR A 75 0.00 -11.82 -10.67
N ILE A 76 -0.46 -11.11 -11.71
CA ILE A 76 -0.65 -11.64 -13.06
C ILE A 76 0.41 -11.18 -14.05
N GLY A 77 1.10 -10.09 -13.75
CA GLY A 77 2.06 -9.44 -14.64
C GLY A 77 3.52 -9.71 -14.33
N LYS A 78 3.83 -10.74 -13.55
CA LYS A 78 5.19 -11.08 -13.16
C LYS A 78 6.03 -11.54 -14.35
N LYS A 79 7.33 -11.19 -14.36
CA LYS A 79 8.28 -11.66 -15.36
C LYS A 79 8.22 -13.19 -15.51
N ARG A 80 8.31 -13.65 -16.76
CA ARG A 80 8.40 -15.07 -17.06
C ARG A 80 9.77 -15.58 -16.63
N ASP A 81 9.77 -16.49 -15.65
CA ASP A 81 10.92 -17.34 -15.42
C ASP A 81 10.74 -18.61 -16.26
N GLY A 82 11.76 -19.10 -16.89
CA GLY A 82 11.70 -20.29 -17.76
C GLY A 82 11.43 -21.60 -17.03
N SER A 83 10.82 -21.59 -15.86
CA SER A 83 10.70 -22.73 -14.95
C SER A 83 9.50 -23.65 -15.21
N GLY A 84 8.74 -23.53 -16.30
CA GLY A 84 7.79 -24.52 -16.81
C GLY A 84 6.80 -25.14 -15.83
N ILE A 85 6.46 -24.47 -14.73
CA ILE A 85 5.51 -24.97 -13.72
C ILE A 85 4.08 -24.69 -14.21
N ALA A 86 3.20 -25.71 -14.15
CA ALA A 86 1.84 -25.68 -14.71
C ALA A 86 0.96 -24.51 -14.23
N GLY A 87 1.19 -23.93 -13.06
CA GLY A 87 0.51 -22.71 -12.56
C GLY A 87 0.87 -21.43 -13.30
N ASN A 88 1.96 -21.42 -14.07
CA ASN A 88 2.42 -20.25 -14.82
C ASN A 88 1.65 -20.07 -16.14
N ASP A 89 1.14 -21.14 -16.76
CA ASP A 89 0.44 -21.08 -18.03
C ASP A 89 -0.86 -20.27 -17.93
N GLU A 90 -1.60 -20.43 -16.85
CA GLU A 90 -2.85 -19.72 -16.64
C GLU A 90 -2.66 -18.25 -16.36
N ARG A 91 -1.67 -17.91 -15.53
CA ARG A 91 -1.27 -16.52 -15.28
C ARG A 91 -0.79 -15.86 -16.57
N GLU A 92 -0.04 -16.58 -17.38
CA GLU A 92 0.44 -16.14 -18.69
C GLU A 92 -0.72 -15.89 -19.66
N GLN A 93 -1.71 -16.76 -19.70
CA GLN A 93 -2.92 -16.58 -20.51
C GLN A 93 -3.71 -15.33 -20.06
N THR A 94 -3.86 -15.12 -18.76
CA THR A 94 -4.52 -13.94 -18.20
C THR A 94 -3.78 -12.67 -18.57
N LEU A 95 -2.45 -12.67 -18.43
CA LEU A 95 -1.60 -11.53 -18.82
C LEU A 95 -1.71 -11.26 -20.32
N ASN A 96 -1.61 -12.25 -21.16
CA ASN A 96 -1.72 -12.10 -22.62
C ASN A 96 -3.10 -11.56 -23.02
N GLN A 97 -4.15 -11.99 -22.35
CA GLN A 97 -5.50 -11.46 -22.59
C GLN A 97 -5.60 -9.99 -22.21
N LEU A 98 -5.01 -9.60 -21.06
CA LEU A 98 -4.95 -8.20 -20.64
C LEU A 98 -4.22 -7.34 -21.67
N LEU A 99 -3.05 -7.78 -22.14
CA LEU A 99 -2.27 -7.08 -23.15
C LEU A 99 -3.05 -6.95 -24.48
N SER A 100 -3.71 -8.00 -24.89
CA SER A 100 -4.56 -8.02 -26.09
C SER A 100 -5.72 -7.03 -25.97
N GLU A 101 -6.41 -6.99 -24.84
CA GLU A 101 -7.50 -6.06 -24.61
C GLU A 101 -7.02 -4.60 -24.59
N MET A 102 -5.87 -4.34 -23.99
CA MET A 102 -5.27 -3.00 -23.98
C MET A 102 -4.86 -2.54 -25.38
N ASP A 103 -4.32 -3.44 -26.19
CA ASP A 103 -3.95 -3.13 -27.57
C ASP A 103 -5.16 -2.95 -28.49
N GLY A 104 -6.28 -3.55 -28.13
CA GLY A 104 -7.52 -3.58 -28.93
C GLY A 104 -8.37 -2.33 -28.85
N PHE A 105 -8.09 -1.38 -27.96
CA PHE A 105 -8.83 -0.12 -27.93
C PHE A 105 -7.89 1.08 -28.09
N ASP A 106 -8.43 2.14 -28.70
CA ASP A 106 -7.71 3.39 -28.87
C ASP A 106 -8.03 4.40 -27.74
N GLY A 107 -7.28 5.50 -27.70
CA GLY A 107 -7.50 6.55 -26.71
C GLY A 107 -8.84 7.28 -26.82
N SER A 108 -9.59 7.07 -27.91
CA SER A 108 -10.92 7.67 -28.11
C SER A 108 -12.05 6.88 -27.46
N SER A 109 -11.78 5.65 -26.99
CA SER A 109 -12.80 4.81 -26.34
C SER A 109 -13.31 5.37 -25.02
N GLY A 110 -12.54 6.27 -24.38
CA GLY A 110 -12.88 6.85 -23.08
C GLY A 110 -12.61 5.93 -21.90
N VAL A 111 -11.94 4.80 -22.10
CA VAL A 111 -11.53 3.89 -21.03
C VAL A 111 -10.09 4.20 -20.62
N VAL A 112 -9.87 4.50 -19.36
CA VAL A 112 -8.55 4.67 -18.75
C VAL A 112 -8.30 3.53 -17.79
N ILE A 113 -7.14 2.88 -17.93
CA ILE A 113 -6.76 1.75 -17.08
C ILE A 113 -5.70 2.23 -16.09
N LEU A 114 -5.99 2.04 -14.82
CA LEU A 114 -5.04 2.27 -13.74
C LEU A 114 -4.65 0.91 -13.18
N ALA A 115 -3.38 0.66 -13.00
CA ALA A 115 -2.89 -0.52 -12.29
C ALA A 115 -2.03 -0.10 -11.10
N ALA A 116 -2.00 -0.91 -10.07
CA ALA A 116 -1.19 -0.66 -8.89
C ALA A 116 -0.27 -1.82 -8.58
N THR A 117 0.94 -1.51 -8.15
CA THR A 117 1.91 -2.48 -7.65
C THR A 117 2.83 -1.86 -6.61
N ASN A 118 3.26 -2.65 -5.66
CA ASN A 118 4.35 -2.31 -4.75
C ASN A 118 5.70 -2.86 -5.21
N ARG A 119 5.73 -3.63 -6.32
CA ARG A 119 6.91 -4.33 -6.85
C ARG A 119 7.07 -4.12 -8.34
N PRO A 120 7.34 -2.89 -8.81
CA PRO A 120 7.42 -2.60 -10.24
C PRO A 120 8.55 -3.35 -10.93
N GLU A 121 9.61 -3.69 -10.20
CA GLU A 121 10.77 -4.43 -10.72
C GLU A 121 10.43 -5.88 -11.09
N THR A 122 9.35 -6.44 -10.58
CA THR A 122 8.92 -7.81 -10.88
C THR A 122 8.05 -7.91 -12.13
N LEU A 123 7.58 -6.78 -12.66
CA LEU A 123 6.66 -6.77 -13.80
C LEU A 123 7.34 -7.17 -15.10
N ASP A 124 6.60 -7.92 -15.92
CA ASP A 124 7.00 -8.22 -17.29
C ASP A 124 7.12 -6.91 -18.09
N LYS A 125 8.21 -6.76 -18.84
CA LYS A 125 8.47 -5.57 -19.65
C LYS A 125 7.38 -5.32 -20.70
N ALA A 126 6.68 -6.35 -21.13
CA ALA A 126 5.56 -6.22 -22.06
C ALA A 126 4.45 -5.31 -21.54
N LEU A 127 4.20 -5.30 -20.23
CA LEU A 127 3.22 -4.40 -19.60
C LEU A 127 3.63 -2.92 -19.67
N LEU A 128 4.91 -2.64 -19.74
CA LEU A 128 5.47 -1.29 -19.65
C LEU A 128 5.75 -0.67 -21.02
N ARG A 129 5.44 -1.38 -22.12
CA ARG A 129 5.64 -0.89 -23.47
C ARG A 129 4.73 0.29 -23.80
N PRO A 130 5.12 1.16 -24.75
CA PRO A 130 4.26 2.25 -25.24
C PRO A 130 2.87 1.75 -25.66
N GLY A 131 1.84 2.48 -25.27
CA GLY A 131 0.44 2.11 -25.52
C GLY A 131 -0.16 1.18 -24.45
N ARG A 132 0.61 0.79 -23.44
CA ARG A 132 0.15 0.01 -22.27
C ARG A 132 0.34 0.83 -21.01
N PHE A 133 0.96 0.29 -19.96
CA PHE A 133 1.28 1.06 -18.76
C PHE A 133 2.60 1.83 -18.96
N ASP A 134 2.59 2.78 -19.84
CA ASP A 134 3.75 3.57 -20.24
C ASP A 134 3.98 4.81 -19.35
N ARG A 135 3.05 5.11 -18.47
CA ARG A 135 3.20 6.15 -17.44
C ARG A 135 3.24 5.54 -16.07
N ARG A 136 4.20 6.01 -15.27
CA ARG A 136 4.38 5.57 -13.89
C ARG A 136 4.18 6.76 -12.96
N VAL A 137 3.30 6.60 -11.98
CA VAL A 137 3.04 7.59 -10.93
C VAL A 137 3.44 6.99 -9.59
N PRO A 138 4.50 7.49 -8.95
CA PRO A 138 4.85 7.06 -7.60
C PRO A 138 3.83 7.58 -6.60
N VAL A 139 3.37 6.70 -5.72
CA VAL A 139 2.50 7.04 -4.59
C VAL A 139 3.29 6.74 -3.34
N GLU A 140 3.78 7.80 -2.69
CA GLU A 140 4.68 7.70 -1.55
C GLU A 140 3.92 7.71 -0.24
N LEU A 141 4.54 7.11 0.78
CA LEU A 141 4.08 7.27 2.16
C LEU A 141 4.28 8.73 2.58
N PRO A 142 3.39 9.27 3.42
CA PRO A 142 3.54 10.65 3.88
C PRO A 142 4.82 10.82 4.71
N ASP A 143 5.48 11.95 4.53
CA ASP A 143 6.60 12.38 5.37
C ASP A 143 6.10 12.86 6.74
N LEU A 144 7.02 13.33 7.59
CA LEU A 144 6.71 13.82 8.93
C LEU A 144 5.61 14.89 8.93
N GLN A 145 5.74 15.90 8.07
CA GLN A 145 4.75 16.98 7.96
C GLN A 145 3.43 16.48 7.41
N GLY A 146 3.46 15.58 6.43
CA GLY A 146 2.28 14.93 5.89
C GLY A 146 1.55 14.09 6.93
N ARG A 147 2.26 13.35 7.76
CA ARG A 147 1.65 12.55 8.83
C ARG A 147 0.99 13.46 9.88
N GLU A 148 1.65 14.53 10.30
CA GLU A 148 1.06 15.48 11.22
C GLU A 148 -0.23 16.10 10.66
N ALA A 149 -0.23 16.52 9.40
CA ALA A 149 -1.39 17.08 8.74
C ALA A 149 -2.55 16.08 8.65
N ILE A 150 -2.26 14.82 8.33
CA ILE A 150 -3.27 13.74 8.26
C ILE A 150 -3.86 13.48 9.64
N LEU A 151 -3.05 13.40 10.68
CA LEU A 151 -3.52 13.23 12.06
C LEU A 151 -4.47 14.36 12.47
N ARG A 152 -4.13 15.60 12.14
CA ARG A 152 -4.98 16.76 12.45
C ARG A 152 -6.31 16.72 11.70
N VAL A 153 -6.31 16.28 10.45
CA VAL A 153 -7.54 16.13 9.65
C VAL A 153 -8.49 15.13 10.30
N HIS A 154 -7.99 13.96 10.68
CA HIS A 154 -8.81 12.92 11.33
C HIS A 154 -9.20 13.29 12.76
N ALA A 155 -8.41 14.08 13.45
CA ALA A 155 -8.71 14.56 14.79
C ALA A 155 -9.87 15.57 14.85
N LYS A 156 -10.22 16.22 13.74
CA LYS A 156 -11.30 17.21 13.68
C LYS A 156 -12.66 16.63 14.06
N ASP A 157 -12.90 15.36 13.73
CA ASP A 157 -14.18 14.69 13.98
C ASP A 157 -14.22 13.98 15.34
N VAL A 158 -13.19 14.15 16.16
CA VAL A 158 -13.03 13.50 17.46
C VAL A 158 -12.78 14.55 18.53
N MET A 159 -13.34 14.33 19.71
CA MET A 159 -13.07 15.22 20.86
C MET A 159 -11.67 14.96 21.39
N MET A 160 -10.75 15.84 21.04
CA MET A 160 -9.34 15.78 21.45
C MET A 160 -9.06 16.74 22.60
N ALA A 161 -8.13 16.36 23.49
CA ALA A 161 -7.60 17.30 24.46
C ALA A 161 -6.86 18.45 23.77
N ASP A 162 -6.80 19.62 24.43
CA ASP A 162 -6.20 20.83 23.82
C ASP A 162 -4.68 20.77 23.73
N ASP A 163 -4.04 19.91 24.50
CA ASP A 163 -2.57 19.81 24.64
C ASP A 163 -1.95 18.65 23.88
N ILE A 164 -2.62 18.17 22.83
CA ILE A 164 -2.09 17.06 22.00
C ILE A 164 -0.84 17.52 21.22
N ASP A 165 0.23 16.76 21.36
CA ASP A 165 1.45 16.92 20.55
C ASP A 165 1.36 16.02 19.31
N TYR A 166 0.73 16.50 18.24
CA TYR A 166 0.59 15.79 16.99
C TYR A 166 1.93 15.53 16.31
N LYS A 167 2.89 16.41 16.50
CA LYS A 167 4.21 16.24 15.92
C LYS A 167 4.96 15.07 16.55
N ALA A 168 4.84 14.88 17.86
CA ALA A 168 5.42 13.72 18.54
C ALA A 168 4.79 12.41 18.03
N VAL A 169 3.47 12.37 17.85
CA VAL A 169 2.76 11.22 17.29
C VAL A 169 3.23 10.96 15.85
N ALA A 170 3.38 12.00 15.06
CA ALA A 170 3.87 11.87 13.68
C ALA A 170 5.30 11.31 13.62
N ARG A 171 6.19 11.72 14.54
CA ARG A 171 7.54 11.13 14.64
C ARG A 171 7.51 9.66 15.01
N ALA A 172 6.61 9.25 15.89
CA ALA A 172 6.48 7.88 16.34
C ALA A 172 5.86 6.94 15.30
N THR A 173 5.27 7.47 14.24
CA THR A 173 4.55 6.73 13.20
C THR A 173 5.25 6.75 11.84
N SER A 174 6.57 6.82 11.83
CA SER A 174 7.35 6.74 10.59
C SER A 174 7.03 5.48 9.81
N GLY A 175 6.74 5.62 8.52
CA GLY A 175 6.33 4.51 7.67
C GLY A 175 4.83 4.21 7.68
N ALA A 176 4.02 4.95 8.43
CA ALA A 176 2.57 4.82 8.41
C ALA A 176 1.96 5.47 7.16
N SER A 177 0.94 4.80 6.59
CA SER A 177 0.09 5.37 5.55
C SER A 177 -1.01 6.24 6.16
N GLY A 178 -1.73 6.98 5.31
CA GLY A 178 -2.91 7.73 5.75
C GLY A 178 -3.96 6.85 6.41
N ALA A 179 -4.15 5.62 5.94
CA ALA A 179 -5.10 4.67 6.51
C ALA A 179 -4.70 4.24 7.92
N GLU A 180 -3.43 3.95 8.17
CA GLU A 180 -2.93 3.60 9.51
C GLU A 180 -3.05 4.79 10.48
N LEU A 181 -2.81 6.00 10.01
CA LEU A 181 -2.96 7.21 10.83
C LEU A 181 -4.42 7.48 11.21
N ALA A 182 -5.35 7.26 10.28
CA ALA A 182 -6.78 7.32 10.57
C ALA A 182 -7.17 6.27 11.61
N ASN A 183 -6.66 5.04 11.47
CA ASN A 183 -6.89 3.97 12.44
C ASN A 183 -6.31 4.29 13.81
N LEU A 184 -5.15 4.96 13.87
CA LEU A 184 -4.56 5.41 15.12
C LEU A 184 -5.52 6.32 15.91
N ILE A 185 -6.10 7.30 15.27
CA ILE A 185 -7.08 8.21 15.88
C ILE A 185 -8.30 7.42 16.37
N ASN A 186 -8.79 6.48 15.56
CA ASN A 186 -9.92 5.63 15.94
C ASN A 186 -9.59 4.74 17.15
N GLU A 187 -8.44 4.10 17.17
CA GLU A 187 -7.99 3.28 18.30
C GLU A 187 -7.84 4.10 19.59
N ALA A 188 -7.30 5.31 19.47
CA ALA A 188 -7.17 6.22 20.61
C ALA A 188 -8.55 6.63 21.15
N ALA A 189 -9.51 6.88 20.28
CA ALA A 189 -10.89 7.17 20.68
C ALA A 189 -11.55 5.99 21.40
N LEU A 190 -11.36 4.77 20.90
CA LEU A 190 -11.86 3.55 21.55
C LEU A 190 -11.21 3.35 22.92
N ARG A 191 -9.93 3.63 23.06
CA ARG A 191 -9.24 3.55 24.35
C ARG A 191 -9.81 4.54 25.36
N ALA A 192 -10.06 5.77 24.94
CA ALA A 192 -10.69 6.77 25.80
C ALA A 192 -12.05 6.31 26.35
N VAL A 193 -12.88 5.73 25.48
CA VAL A 193 -14.19 5.16 25.86
C VAL A 193 -14.02 4.03 26.85
N LYS A 194 -13.08 3.13 26.65
CA LYS A 194 -12.79 2.03 27.59
C LYS A 194 -12.33 2.54 28.97
N CYS A 195 -11.73 3.72 29.02
CA CYS A 195 -11.32 4.38 30.26
C CYS A 195 -12.40 5.33 30.81
N ASN A 196 -13.64 5.24 30.33
CA ASN A 196 -14.78 6.08 30.71
C ASN A 196 -14.55 7.57 30.48
N ARG A 197 -13.82 7.92 29.43
CA ARG A 197 -13.58 9.31 29.01
C ARG A 197 -14.20 9.58 27.65
N ARG A 198 -14.59 10.82 27.40
CA ARG A 198 -15.09 11.29 26.10
C ARG A 198 -14.02 12.02 25.29
N ILE A 199 -12.93 12.40 25.93
CA ILE A 199 -11.85 13.17 25.34
C ILE A 199 -10.63 12.27 25.18
N VAL A 200 -10.04 12.29 23.99
CA VAL A 200 -8.79 11.60 23.67
C VAL A 200 -7.62 12.39 24.23
N THR A 201 -6.77 11.75 25.00
CA THR A 201 -5.56 12.34 25.58
C THR A 201 -4.32 11.92 24.82
N GLN A 202 -3.20 12.60 25.08
CA GLN A 202 -1.90 12.23 24.54
C GLN A 202 -1.51 10.79 24.88
N GLU A 203 -1.84 10.34 26.09
CA GLU A 203 -1.59 8.95 26.52
C GLU A 203 -2.36 7.94 25.66
N ASP A 204 -3.61 8.23 25.31
CA ASP A 204 -4.40 7.37 24.42
C ASP A 204 -3.72 7.21 23.07
N LEU A 205 -3.20 8.29 22.51
CA LEU A 205 -2.47 8.26 21.24
C LEU A 205 -1.16 7.49 21.37
N THR A 206 -0.39 7.74 22.41
CA THR A 206 0.90 7.07 22.65
C THR A 206 0.73 5.56 22.78
N GLU A 207 -0.26 5.11 23.53
CA GLU A 207 -0.55 3.67 23.68
C GLU A 207 -1.06 3.04 22.37
N SER A 208 -1.84 3.79 21.60
CA SER A 208 -2.38 3.31 20.33
C SER A 208 -1.30 3.23 19.23
N VAL A 209 -0.25 4.04 19.30
CA VAL A 209 0.89 3.97 18.36
C VAL A 209 1.47 2.56 18.31
N ASP A 210 1.71 1.95 19.46
CA ASP A 210 2.32 0.62 19.53
C ASP A 210 1.47 -0.44 18.84
N VAL A 211 0.16 -0.39 19.02
CA VAL A 211 -0.78 -1.33 18.39
C VAL A 211 -0.80 -1.17 16.88
N VAL A 212 -0.87 0.06 16.40
CA VAL A 212 -0.98 0.35 14.97
C VAL A 212 0.35 0.09 14.24
N VAL A 213 1.47 0.52 14.83
CA VAL A 213 2.82 0.28 14.28
C VAL A 213 3.10 -1.23 14.19
N ALA A 214 2.81 -1.98 15.23
CA ALA A 214 2.93 -3.44 15.20
C ALA A 214 2.03 -4.07 14.13
N GLY A 215 0.84 -3.53 13.90
CA GLY A 215 -0.11 -4.00 12.91
C GLY A 215 0.42 -3.93 11.47
N TYR A 216 0.94 -2.80 11.02
CA TYR A 216 1.44 -2.70 9.64
C TYR A 216 2.81 -3.36 9.43
N GLN A 217 3.59 -3.53 10.48
CA GLN A 217 4.85 -4.29 10.41
C GLN A 217 4.61 -5.79 10.32
N ARG A 218 3.62 -6.34 11.04
CA ARG A 218 3.27 -7.77 11.01
C ARG A 218 2.72 -8.24 9.67
N LYS A 219 2.01 -7.40 8.93
CA LYS A 219 1.44 -7.75 7.62
C LYS A 219 2.50 -8.16 6.59
N ASN A 220 3.75 -7.85 6.81
CA ASN A 220 4.82 -7.98 5.83
C ASN A 220 5.87 -9.03 6.21
N ALA A 221 5.60 -9.91 7.21
CA ALA A 221 6.74 -10.64 7.75
C ALA A 221 6.40 -11.94 8.49
N VAL A 222 7.12 -12.99 8.10
CA VAL A 222 7.21 -14.24 8.86
C VAL A 222 8.69 -14.53 9.10
N LEU A 223 9.13 -14.53 10.38
CA LEU A 223 10.46 -14.97 10.78
C LEU A 223 10.40 -16.35 11.43
N SER A 224 11.39 -17.20 11.12
CA SER A 224 11.62 -18.42 11.87
C SER A 224 12.08 -18.09 13.31
N PRO A 225 11.89 -19.00 14.29
CA PRO A 225 12.36 -18.76 15.66
C PRO A 225 13.85 -18.46 15.75
N HIS A 226 14.67 -19.10 14.92
CA HIS A 226 16.12 -18.90 14.88
C HIS A 226 16.48 -17.51 14.31
N GLU A 227 15.82 -17.09 13.26
CA GLU A 227 16.00 -15.74 12.70
C GLU A 227 15.60 -14.65 13.70
N LYS A 228 14.52 -14.89 14.46
CA LYS A 228 14.11 -13.97 15.53
C LYS A 228 15.18 -13.79 16.60
N GLU A 229 15.85 -14.88 16.98
CA GLU A 229 16.92 -14.85 17.97
C GLU A 229 18.13 -14.06 17.47
N ILE A 230 18.57 -14.32 16.24
CA ILE A 230 19.69 -13.60 15.62
C ILE A 230 19.40 -12.11 15.53
N VAL A 231 18.20 -11.75 15.07
CA VAL A 231 17.77 -10.35 14.95
C VAL A 231 17.69 -9.70 16.32
N ALA A 232 17.23 -10.42 17.35
CA ALA A 232 17.17 -9.92 18.72
C ALA A 232 18.56 -9.52 19.23
N TYR A 233 19.54 -10.38 19.08
CA TYR A 233 20.92 -10.07 19.49
C TYR A 233 21.50 -8.89 18.73
N HIS A 234 21.23 -8.81 17.43
CA HIS A 234 21.69 -7.72 16.59
C HIS A 234 21.09 -6.37 17.01
N GLU A 235 19.77 -6.32 17.21
CA GLU A 235 19.06 -5.11 17.62
C GLU A 235 19.40 -4.65 19.03
N ILE A 236 19.57 -5.60 19.96
CA ILE A 236 20.03 -5.30 21.31
C ILE A 236 21.46 -4.73 21.28
N GLY A 237 22.34 -5.29 20.42
CA GLY A 237 23.68 -4.77 20.21
C GLY A 237 23.67 -3.32 19.72
N HIS A 238 22.86 -2.99 18.73
CA HIS A 238 22.69 -1.63 18.24
C HIS A 238 22.18 -0.67 19.32
N ALA A 239 21.16 -1.08 20.07
CA ALA A 239 20.60 -0.29 21.15
C ALA A 239 21.62 -0.01 22.26
N LEU A 240 22.45 -0.99 22.59
CA LEU A 240 23.48 -0.86 23.60
C LEU A 240 24.58 0.12 23.17
N VAL A 241 25.04 0.03 21.91
CA VAL A 241 26.00 0.96 21.32
C VAL A 241 25.43 2.37 21.30
N ALA A 242 24.18 2.54 20.88
CA ALA A 242 23.53 3.85 20.85
C ALA A 242 23.39 4.45 22.26
N ALA A 243 23.02 3.65 23.25
CA ALA A 243 22.89 4.10 24.64
C ALA A 243 24.20 4.52 25.28
N LEU A 244 25.33 3.93 24.83
CA LEU A 244 26.68 4.26 25.34
C LEU A 244 27.32 5.48 24.65
N GLN A 245 26.75 5.97 23.56
CA GLN A 245 27.25 7.14 22.85
C GLN A 245 26.63 8.41 23.43
N SER A 246 27.47 9.36 23.84
CA SER A 246 27.05 10.61 24.48
C SER A 246 26.22 11.56 23.58
N ASN A 247 26.25 11.34 22.25
CA ASN A 247 25.57 12.19 21.27
C ASN A 247 24.43 11.50 20.54
N SER A 248 24.01 10.32 21.00
CA SER A 248 22.89 9.58 20.40
C SER A 248 21.56 9.99 21.01
N ALA A 249 20.50 9.95 20.22
CA ALA A 249 19.15 10.08 20.74
C ALA A 249 18.81 8.91 21.68
N PRO A 250 18.00 9.14 22.74
CA PRO A 250 17.61 8.09 23.65
C PRO A 250 16.93 6.92 22.92
N VAL A 251 17.28 5.70 23.34
CA VAL A 251 16.59 4.48 22.85
C VAL A 251 15.27 4.35 23.58
N THR A 252 14.18 4.47 22.86
CA THR A 252 12.83 4.36 23.44
C THR A 252 12.24 2.97 23.30
N LYS A 253 12.65 2.22 22.28
CA LYS A 253 12.12 0.89 22.03
C LYS A 253 13.03 0.05 21.13
N ILE A 254 13.05 -1.24 21.39
CA ILE A 254 13.68 -2.25 20.55
C ILE A 254 12.60 -3.22 20.10
N THR A 255 12.57 -3.56 18.83
CA THR A 255 11.61 -4.52 18.29
C THR A 255 12.22 -5.41 17.23
N ILE A 256 11.68 -6.61 17.12
CA ILE A 256 12.07 -7.61 16.14
C ILE A 256 10.85 -7.90 15.27
N VAL A 257 10.72 -7.15 14.18
CA VAL A 257 9.64 -7.36 13.21
C VAL A 257 10.25 -7.32 11.81
N PRO A 258 10.10 -8.37 11.00
CA PRO A 258 10.64 -8.37 9.64
C PRO A 258 9.93 -7.32 8.78
N ARG A 259 10.68 -6.69 7.89
CA ARG A 259 10.18 -5.67 6.96
C ARG A 259 10.39 -6.10 5.52
N THR A 260 9.51 -5.66 4.64
CA THR A 260 9.60 -5.91 3.19
C THR A 260 10.87 -5.35 2.53
N SER A 261 11.55 -4.41 3.16
CA SER A 261 12.79 -3.80 2.66
C SER A 261 14.07 -4.53 3.06
N GLY A 262 13.97 -5.73 3.65
CA GLY A 262 15.12 -6.54 4.06
C GLY A 262 15.67 -6.23 5.45
N ALA A 263 15.14 -5.26 6.15
CA ALA A 263 15.49 -5.02 7.55
C ALA A 263 14.72 -5.98 8.45
N LEU A 264 15.43 -6.73 9.27
CA LEU A 264 14.86 -7.78 10.13
C LEU A 264 14.54 -7.31 11.55
N GLY A 265 14.65 -6.02 11.82
CA GLY A 265 14.32 -5.43 13.10
C GLY A 265 14.59 -3.93 13.11
N TYR A 266 14.26 -3.26 14.19
CA TYR A 266 14.60 -1.85 14.35
C TYR A 266 14.76 -1.46 15.81
N THR A 267 15.56 -0.42 16.02
CA THR A 267 15.67 0.29 17.29
C THR A 267 15.07 1.68 17.13
N MET A 268 14.17 2.05 18.01
CA MET A 268 13.54 3.36 17.99
C MET A 268 14.31 4.32 18.90
N GLN A 269 14.72 5.46 18.33
CA GLN A 269 15.34 6.58 19.02
C GLN A 269 14.47 7.82 18.86
N THR A 270 14.36 8.63 19.89
CA THR A 270 13.60 9.89 19.88
C THR A 270 14.53 11.11 19.94
#